data_807dc17dbf218bde088f7d19765581c8
#
_entry.id   807dc17dbf218bde088f7d19765581c8
#
_cell.length_a   1.000
_cell.length_b   1.000
_cell.length_c   1.000
_cell.angle_alpha   90.00
_cell.angle_beta   90.00
_cell.angle_gamma   90.00
#
_symmetry.space_group_name_H-M   'P 1'
#
loop_
_entity.id
_entity.type
_entity.pdbx_description
1 polymer ?
#
loop_
_entity_poly.entity_id
_entity_poly.type
_entity_poly.pdbx_seq_one_letter_code
_entity_poly.pdbx_strand_id
1 'polypeptide(L)'
;MVSSRSEGKLGPKSRKEVYLGMGLALLGALLWGLSGTCVQFLENQRHVNMEWLVTVRLFVAGCINVAWVLARHHLSDLTKIFFQPRDLGKFIIFSLLGVSLCQYTYFRAIAVAGVGLATVIQYTAPTLIIIYLFLRYRKIPNQAEVLAVILAFIGTLCIVFQGQPDLSNLNGPVLFWGLVSAASIGVYTLQPVSLLAKYGTGPILGLAMVLGGLVAKLVWFDAPSNMMWDVWTWAALFGIVVLGTVVSFNAFMEGIRRVGPVRGVILSSLEPISAALFGWALLGNQLTSWDLAGFVLIVTTVLILGFAKQKQ
;
A
#
# COMPACT_ATOMS: atom_id res chain seq x y z
N MET A 1 3.43 34.19 22.78
CA MET A 1 3.62 32.98 23.60
C MET A 1 2.47 32.02 23.30
N VAL A 2 2.63 31.11 22.33
CA VAL A 2 1.63 30.09 21.99
C VAL A 2 2.19 28.78 22.53
N SER A 3 1.52 28.30 23.56
CA SER A 3 1.76 27.05 24.28
C SER A 3 1.90 25.87 23.34
N SER A 4 3.08 25.26 23.33
CA SER A 4 3.38 23.95 22.74
C SER A 4 2.64 22.88 23.54
N ARG A 5 1.38 22.59 23.20
CA ARG A 5 0.63 21.45 23.76
C ARG A 5 1.10 20.17 23.07
N SER A 6 1.87 19.43 23.82
CA SER A 6 2.03 17.96 23.88
C SER A 6 1.61 17.18 22.61
N GLU A 7 2.53 17.06 21.65
CA GLU A 7 2.63 15.83 20.87
C GLU A 7 2.85 14.71 21.88
N GLY A 8 1.89 13.79 21.99
CA GLY A 8 1.98 12.67 22.91
C GLY A 8 3.25 11.87 22.59
N LYS A 9 4.26 12.02 23.41
CA LYS A 9 5.48 11.20 23.39
C LYS A 9 5.02 9.76 23.68
N LEU A 10 4.82 8.98 22.62
CA LEU A 10 4.74 7.53 22.72
C LEU A 10 6.06 7.08 23.34
N GLY A 11 6.02 6.53 24.55
CA GLY A 11 7.18 5.99 25.24
C GLY A 11 7.90 4.93 24.38
N PRO A 12 9.12 4.52 24.74
CA PRO A 12 9.91 3.55 23.97
C PRO A 12 9.09 2.26 23.80
N LYS A 13 8.76 1.94 22.53
CA LYS A 13 8.00 0.74 22.20
C LYS A 13 8.77 -0.51 22.56
N SER A 14 8.10 -1.49 23.16
CA SER A 14 8.73 -2.76 23.51
C SER A 14 9.19 -3.50 22.24
N ARG A 15 10.23 -4.34 22.36
CA ARG A 15 10.69 -5.17 21.23
C ARG A 15 9.55 -6.04 20.67
N LYS A 16 8.66 -6.55 21.52
CA LYS A 16 7.49 -7.32 21.10
C LYS A 16 6.54 -6.51 20.21
N GLU A 17 6.30 -5.25 20.54
CA GLU A 17 5.45 -4.37 19.72
C GLU A 17 6.09 -4.06 18.36
N VAL A 18 7.40 -3.91 18.31
CA VAL A 18 8.14 -3.71 17.04
C VAL A 18 8.04 -4.94 16.16
N TYR A 19 8.34 -6.15 16.69
CA TYR A 19 8.23 -7.38 15.92
C TYR A 19 6.80 -7.67 15.46
N LEU A 20 5.80 -7.41 16.33
CA LEU A 20 4.40 -7.52 15.93
C LEU A 20 4.06 -6.55 14.80
N GLY A 21 4.53 -5.30 14.88
CA GLY A 21 4.33 -4.30 13.83
C GLY A 21 4.99 -4.69 12.51
N MET A 22 6.20 -5.26 12.55
CA MET A 22 6.87 -5.80 11.36
C MET A 22 6.08 -6.97 10.76
N GLY A 23 5.65 -7.92 11.59
CA GLY A 23 4.84 -9.06 11.13
C GLY A 23 3.53 -8.62 10.47
N LEU A 24 2.86 -7.61 11.03
CA LEU A 24 1.65 -7.04 10.43
C LEU A 24 1.91 -6.34 9.11
N ALA A 25 3.00 -5.57 8.99
CA ALA A 25 3.37 -4.93 7.73
C ALA A 25 3.74 -5.97 6.65
N LEU A 26 4.48 -7.01 7.01
CA LEU A 26 4.82 -8.13 6.12
C LEU A 26 3.58 -8.92 5.70
N LEU A 27 2.63 -9.18 6.63
CA LEU A 27 1.35 -9.83 6.30
C LEU A 27 0.57 -8.99 5.28
N GLY A 28 0.50 -7.68 5.46
CA GLY A 28 -0.11 -6.77 4.49
C GLY A 28 0.51 -6.89 3.11
N ALA A 29 1.85 -6.89 3.03
CA ALA A 29 2.59 -7.02 1.78
C ALA A 29 2.38 -8.39 1.10
N LEU A 30 2.39 -9.49 1.87
CA LEU A 30 2.08 -10.82 1.36
C LEU A 30 0.69 -10.90 0.73
N LEU A 31 -0.31 -10.34 1.40
CA LEU A 31 -1.68 -10.32 0.91
C LEU A 31 -1.86 -9.39 -0.31
N TRP A 32 -1.05 -8.33 -0.43
CA TRP A 32 -1.03 -7.51 -1.64
C TRP A 32 -0.50 -8.28 -2.84
N GLY A 33 0.57 -9.09 -2.68
CA GLY A 33 1.06 -9.94 -3.75
C GLY A 33 0.05 -11.00 -4.18
N LEU A 34 -0.65 -11.65 -3.23
CA LEU A 34 -1.78 -12.54 -3.55
C LEU A 34 -2.86 -11.79 -4.34
N SER A 35 -3.23 -10.59 -3.88
CA SER A 35 -4.20 -9.74 -4.59
C SER A 35 -3.74 -9.39 -6.00
N GLY A 36 -2.46 -9.06 -6.19
CA GLY A 36 -1.87 -8.81 -7.51
C GLY A 36 -1.99 -10.01 -8.44
N THR A 37 -1.75 -11.22 -7.94
CA THR A 37 -1.95 -12.46 -8.70
C THR A 37 -3.43 -12.67 -9.07
N CYS A 38 -4.36 -12.38 -8.16
CA CYS A 38 -5.78 -12.44 -8.46
C CYS A 38 -6.19 -11.39 -9.51
N VAL A 39 -5.62 -10.18 -9.45
CA VAL A 39 -5.82 -9.13 -10.48
C VAL A 39 -5.32 -9.63 -11.84
N GLN A 40 -4.11 -10.18 -11.91
CA GLN A 40 -3.55 -10.74 -13.15
C GLN A 40 -4.45 -11.84 -13.75
N PHE A 41 -5.00 -12.72 -12.91
CA PHE A 41 -5.96 -13.73 -13.34
C PHE A 41 -7.23 -13.11 -13.94
N LEU A 42 -7.83 -12.13 -13.25
CA LEU A 42 -9.05 -11.47 -13.72
C LEU A 42 -8.81 -10.68 -15.02
N GLU A 43 -7.68 -10.00 -15.15
CA GLU A 43 -7.32 -9.26 -16.34
C GLU A 43 -7.12 -10.18 -17.56
N ASN A 44 -6.24 -11.18 -17.41
CA ASN A 44 -5.81 -12.01 -18.52
C ASN A 44 -6.83 -13.07 -18.93
N GLN A 45 -7.61 -13.63 -17.99
CA GLN A 45 -8.48 -14.74 -18.25
C GLN A 45 -9.98 -14.41 -18.16
N ARG A 46 -10.35 -13.27 -17.60
CA ARG A 46 -11.75 -12.86 -17.40
C ARG A 46 -12.06 -11.49 -18.02
N HIS A 47 -11.07 -10.81 -18.59
CA HIS A 47 -11.22 -9.52 -19.27
C HIS A 47 -11.90 -8.45 -18.40
N VAL A 48 -11.54 -8.41 -17.12
CA VAL A 48 -12.10 -7.45 -16.17
C VAL A 48 -11.56 -6.06 -16.45
N ASN A 49 -12.43 -5.06 -16.48
CA ASN A 49 -12.04 -3.67 -16.54
C ASN A 49 -11.37 -3.28 -15.22
N MET A 50 -10.12 -2.79 -15.28
CA MET A 50 -9.32 -2.45 -14.09
C MET A 50 -9.91 -1.25 -13.33
N GLU A 51 -10.49 -0.29 -14.01
CA GLU A 51 -11.11 0.90 -13.40
C GLU A 51 -12.33 0.49 -12.57
N TRP A 52 -13.17 -0.37 -13.13
CA TRP A 52 -14.28 -0.98 -12.39
C TRP A 52 -13.78 -1.76 -11.17
N LEU A 53 -12.76 -2.59 -11.34
CA LEU A 53 -12.20 -3.42 -10.27
C LEU A 53 -11.70 -2.57 -9.10
N VAL A 54 -10.96 -1.48 -9.38
CA VAL A 54 -10.48 -0.55 -8.35
C VAL A 54 -11.63 0.11 -7.60
N THR A 55 -12.65 0.57 -8.34
CA THR A 55 -13.83 1.19 -7.75
C THR A 55 -14.56 0.22 -6.82
N VAL A 56 -14.85 -0.99 -7.31
CA VAL A 56 -15.55 -2.02 -6.53
C VAL A 56 -14.74 -2.45 -5.32
N ARG A 57 -13.43 -2.72 -5.50
CA ARG A 57 -12.58 -3.15 -4.37
C ARG A 57 -12.53 -2.09 -3.27
N LEU A 58 -12.37 -0.81 -3.60
CA LEU A 58 -12.33 0.26 -2.61
C LEU A 58 -13.67 0.42 -1.91
N PHE A 59 -14.76 0.51 -2.67
CA PHE A 59 -16.08 0.73 -2.10
C PHE A 59 -16.52 -0.44 -1.22
N VAL A 60 -16.45 -1.67 -1.75
CA VAL A 60 -16.88 -2.86 -1.00
C VAL A 60 -15.99 -3.12 0.22
N ALA A 61 -14.66 -2.97 0.09
CA ALA A 61 -13.75 -3.09 1.23
C ALA A 61 -14.02 -2.03 2.29
N GLY A 62 -14.31 -0.79 1.87
CA GLY A 62 -14.73 0.28 2.76
C GLY A 62 -16.01 -0.05 3.52
N CYS A 63 -17.05 -0.54 2.82
CA CYS A 63 -18.30 -0.99 3.43
C CYS A 63 -18.08 -2.14 4.43
N ILE A 64 -17.24 -3.13 4.10
CA ILE A 64 -16.91 -4.24 5.01
C ILE A 64 -16.22 -3.71 6.27
N ASN A 65 -15.22 -2.82 6.12
CA ASN A 65 -14.55 -2.20 7.28
C ASN A 65 -15.53 -1.41 8.16
N VAL A 66 -16.39 -0.60 7.55
CA VAL A 66 -17.42 0.17 8.28
C VAL A 66 -18.38 -0.78 9.00
N ALA A 67 -18.89 -1.82 8.33
CA ALA A 67 -19.77 -2.81 8.93
C ALA A 67 -19.09 -3.55 10.11
N TRP A 68 -17.81 -3.92 9.96
CA TRP A 68 -17.03 -4.54 11.02
C TRP A 68 -16.88 -3.62 12.25
N VAL A 69 -16.62 -2.33 12.02
CA VAL A 69 -16.52 -1.34 13.09
C VAL A 69 -17.87 -1.18 13.80
N LEU A 70 -18.96 -1.07 13.05
CA LEU A 70 -20.30 -0.98 13.61
C LEU A 70 -20.71 -2.22 14.42
N ALA A 71 -20.26 -3.40 14.01
CA ALA A 71 -20.53 -4.65 14.76
C ALA A 71 -19.76 -4.76 16.07
N ARG A 72 -18.63 -4.05 16.22
CA ARG A 72 -17.74 -4.15 17.40
C ARG A 72 -17.67 -2.88 18.25
N HIS A 73 -18.03 -1.76 17.68
CA HIS A 73 -17.94 -0.43 18.29
C HIS A 73 -19.25 0.34 18.11
N HIS A 74 -19.36 1.48 18.80
CA HIS A 74 -20.51 2.34 18.65
C HIS A 74 -20.41 3.19 17.36
N LEU A 75 -21.55 3.55 16.80
CA LEU A 75 -21.65 4.47 15.64
C LEU A 75 -20.90 5.80 15.90
N SER A 76 -20.87 6.24 17.17
CA SER A 76 -20.11 7.41 17.58
C SER A 76 -18.62 7.36 17.18
N ASP A 77 -18.01 6.18 17.13
CA ASP A 77 -16.58 6.05 16.82
C ASP A 77 -16.29 6.34 15.33
N LEU A 78 -17.26 6.10 14.45
CA LEU A 78 -17.19 6.48 13.04
C LEU A 78 -17.47 7.97 12.83
N THR A 79 -18.37 8.55 13.62
CA THR A 79 -18.86 9.92 13.37
C THR A 79 -18.04 11.00 14.06
N LYS A 80 -17.28 10.67 15.12
CA LYS A 80 -16.45 11.63 15.88
C LYS A 80 -15.55 12.51 15.02
N ILE A 81 -15.03 11.98 13.91
CA ILE A 81 -14.12 12.72 13.02
C ILE A 81 -14.81 13.89 12.33
N PHE A 82 -16.10 13.78 12.01
CA PHE A 82 -16.86 14.81 11.32
C PHE A 82 -17.12 16.07 12.18
N PHE A 83 -17.04 15.93 13.50
CA PHE A 83 -17.19 17.04 14.45
C PHE A 83 -15.86 17.74 14.78
N GLN A 84 -14.75 17.32 14.17
CA GLN A 84 -13.44 17.91 14.40
C GLN A 84 -12.86 18.45 13.09
N PRO A 85 -13.06 19.75 12.75
CA PRO A 85 -12.73 20.29 11.42
C PRO A 85 -11.27 20.07 10.99
N ARG A 86 -10.33 20.14 11.94
CA ARG A 86 -8.90 19.89 11.66
C ARG A 86 -8.62 18.43 11.31
N ASP A 87 -9.26 17.49 11.99
CA ASP A 87 -9.08 16.06 11.74
C ASP A 87 -9.85 15.64 10.48
N LEU A 88 -11.01 16.25 10.23
CA LEU A 88 -11.77 16.07 8.99
C LEU A 88 -10.94 16.53 7.77
N GLY A 89 -10.27 17.68 7.84
CA GLY A 89 -9.36 18.12 6.78
C GLY A 89 -8.22 17.13 6.52
N LYS A 90 -7.59 16.60 7.57
CA LYS A 90 -6.57 15.55 7.46
C LYS A 90 -7.15 14.27 6.86
N PHE A 91 -8.35 13.88 7.26
CA PHE A 91 -9.03 12.70 6.75
C PHE A 91 -9.34 12.82 5.26
N ILE A 92 -9.83 13.98 4.80
CA ILE A 92 -10.08 14.24 3.38
C ILE A 92 -8.77 14.14 2.57
N ILE A 93 -7.69 14.76 3.05
CA ILE A 93 -6.36 14.65 2.41
C ILE A 93 -5.92 13.19 2.33
N PHE A 94 -6.03 12.43 3.42
CA PHE A 94 -5.69 11.00 3.45
C PHE A 94 -6.51 10.20 2.44
N SER A 95 -7.83 10.41 2.42
CA SER A 95 -8.75 9.66 1.56
C SER A 95 -8.54 9.96 0.08
N LEU A 96 -8.43 11.26 -0.28
CA LEU A 96 -8.37 11.67 -1.67
C LEU A 96 -6.94 11.65 -2.23
N LEU A 97 -5.98 12.28 -1.54
CA LEU A 97 -4.60 12.38 -2.04
C LEU A 97 -3.75 11.17 -1.65
N GLY A 98 -4.07 10.50 -0.56
CA GLY A 98 -3.41 9.26 -0.18
C GLY A 98 -4.01 8.06 -0.90
N VAL A 99 -5.22 7.66 -0.54
CA VAL A 99 -5.81 6.39 -1.00
C VAL A 99 -6.28 6.47 -2.46
N SER A 100 -7.15 7.43 -2.80
CA SER A 100 -7.77 7.49 -4.14
C SER A 100 -6.78 7.88 -5.22
N LEU A 101 -6.01 8.95 -5.01
CA LEU A 101 -5.03 9.43 -5.99
C LEU A 101 -3.92 8.39 -6.23
N CYS A 102 -3.45 7.70 -5.18
CA CYS A 102 -2.47 6.62 -5.32
C CYS A 102 -2.97 5.54 -6.28
N GLN A 103 -4.19 5.07 -6.10
CA GLN A 103 -4.78 4.04 -6.95
C GLN A 103 -4.96 4.54 -8.38
N TYR A 104 -5.55 5.72 -8.56
CA TYR A 104 -5.76 6.30 -9.89
C TYR A 104 -4.46 6.43 -10.68
N THR A 105 -3.47 7.08 -10.08
CA THR A 105 -2.22 7.37 -10.78
C THR A 105 -1.38 6.13 -11.05
N TYR A 106 -1.45 5.12 -10.17
CA TYR A 106 -0.84 3.81 -10.40
C TYR A 106 -1.45 3.10 -11.62
N PHE A 107 -2.78 3.05 -11.71
CA PHE A 107 -3.43 2.44 -12.87
C PHE A 107 -3.22 3.23 -14.16
N ARG A 108 -3.13 4.57 -14.08
CA ARG A 108 -2.72 5.39 -15.25
C ARG A 108 -1.29 5.09 -15.69
N ALA A 109 -0.37 4.88 -14.75
CA ALA A 109 0.99 4.47 -15.08
C ALA A 109 1.02 3.08 -15.74
N ILE A 110 0.24 2.12 -15.22
CA ILE A 110 0.09 0.78 -15.82
C ILE A 110 -0.45 0.88 -17.25
N ALA A 111 -1.49 1.66 -17.48
CA ALA A 111 -2.09 1.81 -18.81
C ALA A 111 -1.11 2.41 -19.86
N VAL A 112 -0.13 3.22 -19.40
CA VAL A 112 0.87 3.84 -20.31
C VAL A 112 2.06 2.92 -20.55
N ALA A 113 2.53 2.17 -19.55
CA ALA A 113 3.83 1.49 -19.62
C ALA A 113 3.84 0.05 -19.11
N GLY A 114 2.67 -0.48 -18.75
CA GLY A 114 2.56 -1.83 -18.15
C GLY A 114 2.88 -1.87 -16.67
N VAL A 115 2.49 -2.99 -16.05
CA VAL A 115 2.57 -3.20 -14.59
C VAL A 115 4.02 -3.11 -14.09
N GLY A 116 4.97 -3.71 -14.79
CA GLY A 116 6.36 -3.79 -14.36
C GLY A 116 6.99 -2.41 -14.16
N LEU A 117 6.98 -1.57 -15.19
CA LEU A 117 7.59 -0.24 -15.14
C LEU A 117 6.84 0.69 -14.17
N ALA A 118 5.50 0.64 -14.15
CA ALA A 118 4.69 1.39 -13.19
C ALA A 118 5.05 1.03 -11.74
N THR A 119 5.19 -0.26 -11.44
CA THR A 119 5.57 -0.77 -10.12
C THR A 119 6.97 -0.30 -9.72
N VAL A 120 7.97 -0.42 -10.60
CA VAL A 120 9.33 0.04 -10.30
C VAL A 120 9.36 1.52 -9.93
N ILE A 121 8.65 2.37 -10.69
CA ILE A 121 8.59 3.81 -10.38
C ILE A 121 7.88 4.04 -9.05
N GLN A 122 6.78 3.33 -8.78
CA GLN A 122 6.06 3.43 -7.50
C GLN A 122 6.93 3.02 -6.31
N TYR A 123 7.81 2.03 -6.46
CA TYR A 123 8.76 1.61 -5.41
C TYR A 123 9.86 2.64 -5.10
N THR A 124 9.87 3.79 -5.74
CA THR A 124 10.64 4.96 -5.29
C THR A 124 10.03 5.64 -4.04
N ALA A 125 8.82 5.26 -3.64
CA ALA A 125 8.10 5.84 -2.49
C ALA A 125 8.90 5.88 -1.18
N PRO A 126 9.64 4.82 -0.74
CA PRO A 126 10.46 4.90 0.47
C PRO A 126 11.50 6.01 0.39
N THR A 127 12.12 6.19 -0.79
CA THR A 127 13.11 7.25 -1.04
C THR A 127 12.46 8.63 -0.91
N LEU A 128 11.28 8.84 -1.52
CA LEU A 128 10.55 10.10 -1.41
C LEU A 128 10.15 10.42 0.03
N ILE A 129 9.75 9.41 0.80
CA ILE A 129 9.42 9.56 2.23
C ILE A 129 10.67 10.00 3.03
N ILE A 130 11.81 9.37 2.79
CA ILE A 130 13.08 9.73 3.45
C ILE A 130 13.47 11.18 3.11
N ILE A 131 13.42 11.55 1.84
CA ILE A 131 13.71 12.92 1.38
C ILE A 131 12.76 13.91 2.05
N TYR A 132 11.46 13.65 2.06
CA TYR A 132 10.47 14.50 2.73
C TYR A 132 10.78 14.68 4.22
N LEU A 133 11.06 13.61 4.95
CA LEU A 133 11.37 13.66 6.38
C LEU A 133 12.67 14.43 6.65
N PHE A 134 13.66 14.27 5.79
CA PHE A 134 14.91 15.05 5.89
C PHE A 134 14.66 16.54 5.65
N LEU A 135 13.99 16.90 4.58
CA LEU A 135 13.73 18.31 4.23
C LEU A 135 12.82 18.99 5.26
N ARG A 136 11.77 18.32 5.72
CA ARG A 136 10.74 18.91 6.60
C ARG A 136 11.12 18.91 8.06
N TYR A 137 11.79 17.86 8.53
CA TYR A 137 12.08 17.65 9.96
C TYR A 137 13.57 17.53 10.27
N ARG A 138 14.45 17.66 9.26
CA ARG A 138 15.90 17.43 9.37
C ARG A 138 16.25 16.06 9.96
N LYS A 139 15.37 15.09 9.78
CA LYS A 139 15.56 13.73 10.28
C LYS A 139 16.49 12.96 9.34
N ILE A 140 17.70 12.70 9.80
CA ILE A 140 18.70 11.93 9.06
C ILE A 140 18.30 10.45 9.11
N PRO A 141 18.16 9.76 7.94
CA PRO A 141 17.84 8.34 7.91
C PRO A 141 18.94 7.51 8.58
N ASN A 142 18.56 6.37 9.12
CA ASN A 142 19.52 5.40 9.63
C ASN A 142 20.23 4.72 8.42
N GLN A 143 21.51 4.44 8.55
CA GLN A 143 22.29 3.71 7.52
C GLN A 143 21.62 2.38 7.15
N ALA A 144 21.05 1.67 8.12
CA ALA A 144 20.27 0.44 7.87
C ALA A 144 19.02 0.71 7.01
N GLU A 145 18.32 1.83 7.20
CA GLU A 145 17.16 2.20 6.37
C GLU A 145 17.58 2.55 4.95
N VAL A 146 18.69 3.28 4.77
CA VAL A 146 19.23 3.60 3.44
C VAL A 146 19.65 2.34 2.69
N LEU A 147 20.42 1.45 3.35
CA LEU A 147 20.83 0.18 2.76
C LEU A 147 19.60 -0.69 2.42
N ALA A 148 18.63 -0.76 3.31
CA ALA A 148 17.39 -1.49 3.11
C ALA A 148 16.60 -0.98 1.89
N VAL A 149 16.49 0.33 1.69
CA VAL A 149 15.83 0.93 0.51
C VAL A 149 16.57 0.55 -0.78
N ILE A 150 17.89 0.63 -0.79
CA ILE A 150 18.70 0.28 -1.96
C ILE A 150 18.52 -1.20 -2.33
N LEU A 151 18.64 -2.10 -1.34
CA LEU A 151 18.48 -3.55 -1.56
C LEU A 151 17.05 -3.90 -2.00
N ALA A 152 16.03 -3.29 -1.37
CA ALA A 152 14.63 -3.50 -1.77
C ALA A 152 14.38 -3.03 -3.20
N PHE A 153 14.91 -1.89 -3.60
CA PHE A 153 14.76 -1.36 -4.95
C PHE A 153 15.45 -2.24 -5.99
N ILE A 154 16.71 -2.63 -5.75
CA ILE A 154 17.45 -3.54 -6.65
C ILE A 154 16.74 -4.90 -6.71
N GLY A 155 16.28 -5.44 -5.59
CA GLY A 155 15.54 -6.71 -5.54
C GLY A 155 14.23 -6.65 -6.35
N THR A 156 13.51 -5.52 -6.28
CA THR A 156 12.31 -5.29 -7.10
C THR A 156 12.66 -5.21 -8.59
N LEU A 157 13.74 -4.54 -8.96
CA LEU A 157 14.22 -4.51 -10.36
C LEU A 157 14.53 -5.92 -10.88
N CYS A 158 15.18 -6.76 -10.08
CA CYS A 158 15.48 -8.15 -10.46
C CYS A 158 14.19 -8.93 -10.77
N ILE A 159 13.18 -8.85 -9.89
CA ILE A 159 11.90 -9.58 -10.04
C ILE A 159 11.10 -9.05 -11.22
N VAL A 160 11.02 -7.73 -11.37
CA VAL A 160 10.16 -7.11 -12.38
C VAL A 160 10.73 -7.26 -13.79
N PHE A 161 12.02 -7.02 -13.95
CA PHE A 161 12.64 -7.04 -15.29
C PHE A 161 13.26 -8.38 -15.67
N GLN A 162 13.50 -9.27 -14.73
CA GLN A 162 14.07 -10.59 -14.98
C GLN A 162 15.32 -10.56 -15.88
N GLY A 163 16.18 -9.56 -15.67
CA GLY A 163 17.41 -9.34 -16.44
C GLY A 163 17.22 -8.70 -17.83
N GLN A 164 16.01 -8.43 -18.25
CA GLN A 164 15.68 -7.81 -19.54
C GLN A 164 14.86 -6.50 -19.33
N PRO A 165 15.51 -5.41 -18.93
CA PRO A 165 14.80 -4.16 -18.68
C PRO A 165 14.26 -3.58 -20.00
N ASP A 166 12.94 -3.65 -20.16
CA ASP A 166 12.25 -2.93 -21.22
C ASP A 166 11.92 -1.52 -20.75
N LEU A 167 12.69 -0.55 -21.22
CA LEU A 167 12.50 0.87 -20.95
C LEU A 167 11.92 1.63 -22.15
N SER A 168 11.46 0.94 -23.19
CA SER A 168 10.91 1.55 -24.40
C SER A 168 9.73 2.48 -24.12
N ASN A 169 8.94 2.16 -23.09
CA ASN A 169 7.80 2.95 -22.64
C ASN A 169 8.16 3.98 -21.55
N LEU A 170 9.44 4.14 -21.20
CA LEU A 170 9.87 5.16 -20.24
C LEU A 170 9.78 6.55 -20.86
N ASN A 171 8.69 7.23 -20.61
CA ASN A 171 8.38 8.56 -21.13
C ASN A 171 7.87 9.51 -20.05
N GLY A 172 7.69 10.80 -20.39
CA GLY A 172 7.20 11.80 -19.42
C GLY A 172 5.89 11.43 -18.73
N PRO A 173 4.85 11.00 -19.45
CA PRO A 173 3.59 10.55 -18.85
C PRO A 173 3.75 9.44 -17.82
N VAL A 174 4.49 8.37 -18.07
CA VAL A 174 4.65 7.27 -17.11
C VAL A 174 5.43 7.71 -15.87
N LEU A 175 6.48 8.53 -16.06
CA LEU A 175 7.22 9.11 -14.94
C LEU A 175 6.30 10.00 -14.09
N PHE A 176 5.49 10.84 -14.72
CA PHE A 176 4.55 11.69 -14.00
C PHE A 176 3.56 10.86 -13.17
N TRP A 177 2.84 9.93 -13.79
CA TRP A 177 1.85 9.11 -13.08
C TRP A 177 2.47 8.22 -12.00
N GLY A 178 3.59 7.58 -12.29
CA GLY A 178 4.30 6.72 -11.34
C GLY A 178 4.86 7.48 -10.14
N LEU A 179 5.47 8.66 -10.36
CA LEU A 179 5.99 9.49 -9.27
C LEU A 179 4.87 10.12 -8.43
N VAL A 180 3.75 10.54 -9.04
CA VAL A 180 2.57 10.99 -8.28
C VAL A 180 2.01 9.87 -7.44
N SER A 181 1.96 8.63 -7.97
CA SER A 181 1.56 7.46 -7.19
C SER A 181 2.50 7.20 -6.01
N ALA A 182 3.83 7.23 -6.24
CA ALA A 182 4.82 7.09 -5.19
C ALA A 182 4.71 8.18 -4.10
N ALA A 183 4.48 9.43 -4.51
CA ALA A 183 4.24 10.53 -3.59
C ALA A 183 2.95 10.34 -2.78
N SER A 184 1.89 9.82 -3.40
CA SER A 184 0.63 9.49 -2.73
C SER A 184 0.80 8.37 -1.68
N ILE A 185 1.70 7.41 -1.91
CA ILE A 185 2.12 6.44 -0.88
C ILE A 185 2.71 7.19 0.34
N GLY A 186 3.54 8.19 0.11
CA GLY A 186 4.06 9.05 1.18
C GLY A 186 2.91 9.73 1.96
N VAL A 187 1.92 10.26 1.26
CA VAL A 187 0.75 10.89 1.89
C VAL A 187 -0.02 9.88 2.73
N TYR A 188 -0.43 8.73 2.16
CA TYR A 188 -1.24 7.77 2.93
C TYR A 188 -0.48 7.09 4.07
N THR A 189 0.85 7.16 4.05
CA THR A 189 1.70 6.53 5.07
C THR A 189 2.04 7.48 6.23
N LEU A 190 2.35 8.75 5.91
CA LEU A 190 2.80 9.74 6.87
C LEU A 190 1.63 10.49 7.52
N GLN A 191 0.66 10.87 6.71
CA GLN A 191 -0.40 11.79 7.11
C GLN A 191 -1.40 11.18 8.10
N PRO A 192 -1.87 9.91 7.97
CA PRO A 192 -2.92 9.37 8.82
C PRO A 192 -2.43 8.94 10.21
N VAL A 193 -1.14 8.92 10.51
CA VAL A 193 -0.59 8.39 11.77
C VAL A 193 -1.30 8.97 13.00
N SER A 194 -1.56 10.28 13.02
CA SER A 194 -2.29 10.95 14.12
C SER A 194 -3.76 10.58 14.16
N LEU A 195 -4.40 10.36 13.00
CA LEU A 195 -5.80 9.94 12.90
C LEU A 195 -5.95 8.49 13.36
N LEU A 196 -5.06 7.60 12.88
CA LEU A 196 -5.05 6.18 13.28
C LEU A 196 -4.83 6.01 14.79
N ALA A 197 -3.98 6.84 15.39
CA ALA A 197 -3.75 6.83 16.83
C ALA A 197 -4.98 7.30 17.63
N LYS A 198 -5.73 8.29 17.11
CA LYS A 198 -6.87 8.90 17.80
C LYS A 198 -8.18 8.16 17.59
N TYR A 199 -8.44 7.69 16.38
CA TYR A 199 -9.74 7.11 15.98
C TYR A 199 -9.67 5.61 15.69
N GLY A 200 -8.48 5.02 15.68
CA GLY A 200 -8.26 3.63 15.30
C GLY A 200 -8.13 3.42 13.78
N THR A 201 -7.55 2.27 13.42
CA THR A 201 -7.26 1.94 12.01
C THR A 201 -8.53 1.62 11.22
N GLY A 202 -9.42 0.77 11.76
CA GLY A 202 -10.65 0.35 11.07
C GLY A 202 -11.57 1.49 10.67
N PRO A 203 -11.97 2.40 11.60
CA PRO A 203 -12.83 3.54 11.27
C PRO A 203 -12.24 4.44 10.18
N ILE A 204 -10.97 4.82 10.31
CA ILE A 204 -10.31 5.73 9.37
C ILE A 204 -10.18 5.09 7.97
N LEU A 205 -9.72 3.83 7.90
CA LEU A 205 -9.59 3.13 6.63
C LEU A 205 -10.95 2.85 5.98
N GLY A 206 -11.94 2.40 6.77
CA GLY A 206 -13.27 2.11 6.26
C GLY A 206 -13.90 3.33 5.58
N LEU A 207 -13.94 4.45 6.29
CA LEU A 207 -14.49 5.70 5.76
C LEU A 207 -13.68 6.22 4.57
N ALA A 208 -12.33 6.13 4.62
CA ALA A 208 -11.47 6.58 3.53
C ALA A 208 -11.66 5.76 2.26
N MET A 209 -11.82 4.44 2.38
CA MET A 209 -12.05 3.54 1.25
C MET A 209 -13.46 3.74 0.67
N VAL A 210 -14.50 3.97 1.50
CA VAL A 210 -15.84 4.32 1.00
C VAL A 210 -15.79 5.62 0.20
N LEU A 211 -15.19 6.67 0.76
CA LEU A 211 -15.04 7.96 0.07
C LEU A 211 -14.24 7.79 -1.23
N GLY A 212 -13.12 7.06 -1.17
CA GLY A 212 -12.29 6.77 -2.33
C GLY A 212 -13.03 6.01 -3.42
N GLY A 213 -13.80 4.99 -3.06
CA GLY A 213 -14.62 4.22 -4.00
C GLY A 213 -15.75 5.05 -4.62
N LEU A 214 -16.38 5.95 -3.85
CA LEU A 214 -17.38 6.88 -4.38
C LEU A 214 -16.77 7.86 -5.38
N VAL A 215 -15.62 8.44 -5.07
CA VAL A 215 -14.92 9.34 -5.99
C VAL A 215 -14.46 8.59 -7.24
N ALA A 216 -13.94 7.37 -7.09
CA ALA A 216 -13.57 6.53 -8.21
C ALA A 216 -14.77 6.27 -9.14
N LYS A 217 -15.94 5.94 -8.59
CA LYS A 217 -17.17 5.77 -9.36
C LYS A 217 -17.57 7.01 -10.16
N LEU A 218 -17.38 8.20 -9.59
CA LEU A 218 -17.76 9.45 -10.27
C LEU A 218 -16.78 9.82 -11.40
N VAL A 219 -15.50 9.41 -11.28
CA VAL A 219 -14.44 9.84 -12.21
C VAL A 219 -14.25 8.86 -13.36
N TRP A 220 -14.35 7.55 -13.15
CA TRP A 220 -13.99 6.55 -14.18
C TRP A 220 -14.74 5.20 -14.11
N PHE A 221 -15.98 5.20 -13.61
CA PHE A 221 -16.72 3.96 -13.49
C PHE A 221 -17.29 3.51 -14.83
N ASP A 222 -16.68 2.47 -15.42
CA ASP A 222 -17.23 1.70 -16.52
C ASP A 222 -17.59 0.27 -16.05
N ALA A 223 -18.87 -0.09 -16.15
CA ALA A 223 -19.29 -1.44 -15.79
C ALA A 223 -18.74 -2.47 -16.81
N PRO A 224 -18.25 -3.62 -16.34
CA PRO A 224 -17.74 -4.65 -17.24
C PRO A 224 -18.91 -5.23 -18.06
N SER A 225 -18.85 -5.06 -19.39
CA SER A 225 -19.91 -5.55 -20.29
C SER A 225 -19.78 -7.04 -20.64
N ASN A 226 -18.56 -7.62 -20.57
CA ASN A 226 -18.24 -8.95 -21.08
C ASN A 226 -17.47 -9.83 -20.08
N MET A 227 -17.60 -9.59 -18.79
CA MET A 227 -16.90 -10.36 -17.76
C MET A 227 -17.51 -11.74 -17.56
N MET A 228 -16.68 -12.76 -17.54
CA MET A 228 -17.13 -14.13 -17.21
C MET A 228 -17.33 -14.28 -15.70
N TRP A 229 -18.55 -14.62 -15.28
CA TRP A 229 -18.91 -14.84 -13.88
C TRP A 229 -18.90 -16.33 -13.55
N ASP A 230 -17.84 -16.81 -12.92
CA ASP A 230 -17.72 -18.19 -12.44
C ASP A 230 -17.19 -18.22 -10.98
N VAL A 231 -17.05 -19.40 -10.41
CA VAL A 231 -16.57 -19.59 -9.04
C VAL A 231 -15.15 -19.01 -8.84
N TRP A 232 -14.32 -19.10 -9.86
CA TRP A 232 -12.95 -18.61 -9.80
C TRP A 232 -12.87 -17.07 -9.83
N THR A 233 -13.77 -16.44 -10.58
CA THR A 233 -13.95 -14.99 -10.59
C THR A 233 -14.37 -14.49 -9.20
N TRP A 234 -15.34 -15.15 -8.55
CA TRP A 234 -15.74 -14.80 -7.19
C TRP A 234 -14.61 -15.05 -6.16
N ALA A 235 -13.88 -16.15 -6.31
CA ALA A 235 -12.73 -16.45 -5.45
C ALA A 235 -11.63 -15.38 -5.59
N ALA A 236 -11.31 -14.96 -6.83
CA ALA A 236 -10.35 -13.90 -7.10
C ALA A 236 -10.83 -12.55 -6.55
N LEU A 237 -12.10 -12.19 -6.73
CA LEU A 237 -12.68 -10.97 -6.14
C LEU A 237 -12.62 -10.99 -4.61
N PHE A 238 -12.91 -12.14 -3.98
CA PHE A 238 -12.73 -12.30 -2.54
C PHE A 238 -11.26 -12.10 -2.13
N GLY A 239 -10.33 -12.72 -2.86
CA GLY A 239 -8.89 -12.54 -2.66
C GLY A 239 -8.47 -11.07 -2.75
N ILE A 240 -9.00 -10.32 -3.72
CA ILE A 240 -8.68 -8.90 -3.91
C ILE A 240 -9.34 -8.02 -2.85
N VAL A 241 -10.65 -8.16 -2.65
CA VAL A 241 -11.43 -7.25 -1.79
C VAL A 241 -11.17 -7.54 -0.32
N VAL A 242 -11.30 -8.80 0.10
CA VAL A 242 -11.22 -9.15 1.52
C VAL A 242 -9.76 -9.29 1.95
N LEU A 243 -9.02 -10.20 1.34
CA LEU A 243 -7.63 -10.46 1.75
C LEU A 243 -6.71 -9.32 1.35
N GLY A 244 -6.73 -8.93 0.08
CA GLY A 244 -5.83 -7.94 -0.51
C GLY A 244 -6.21 -6.47 -0.24
N THR A 245 -7.38 -6.21 0.33
CA THR A 245 -7.77 -4.82 0.66
C THR A 245 -8.18 -4.69 2.13
N VAL A 246 -9.20 -5.38 2.61
CA VAL A 246 -9.63 -5.23 4.01
C VAL A 246 -8.52 -5.68 4.97
N VAL A 247 -8.09 -6.93 4.88
CA VAL A 247 -7.12 -7.51 5.82
C VAL A 247 -5.76 -6.87 5.64
N SER A 248 -5.27 -6.77 4.39
CA SER A 248 -3.93 -6.27 4.09
C SER A 248 -3.72 -4.82 4.53
N PHE A 249 -4.63 -3.89 4.18
CA PHE A 249 -4.49 -2.49 4.56
C PHE A 249 -4.63 -2.27 6.07
N ASN A 250 -5.55 -2.98 6.74
CA ASN A 250 -5.65 -2.88 8.20
C ASN A 250 -4.37 -3.40 8.88
N ALA A 251 -3.83 -4.54 8.43
CA ALA A 251 -2.59 -5.09 8.95
C ALA A 251 -1.41 -4.14 8.68
N PHE A 252 -1.28 -3.65 7.44
CA PHE A 252 -0.20 -2.77 7.05
C PHE A 252 -0.22 -1.43 7.81
N MET A 253 -1.38 -0.78 7.92
CA MET A 253 -1.51 0.49 8.65
C MET A 253 -1.29 0.32 10.15
N GLU A 254 -1.74 -0.79 10.74
CA GLU A 254 -1.44 -1.12 12.13
C GLU A 254 0.07 -1.42 12.31
N GLY A 255 0.68 -2.06 11.32
CA GLY A 255 2.13 -2.25 11.24
C GLY A 255 2.87 -0.90 11.24
N ILE A 256 2.53 0.00 10.32
CA ILE A 256 3.10 1.35 10.24
C ILE A 256 2.95 2.12 11.55
N ARG A 257 1.79 2.05 12.18
CA ARG A 257 1.54 2.70 13.47
C ARG A 257 2.52 2.22 14.54
N ARG A 258 2.99 0.98 14.44
CA ARG A 258 3.94 0.36 15.39
C ARG A 258 5.40 0.58 15.02
N VAL A 259 5.79 0.39 13.75
CA VAL A 259 7.20 0.43 13.33
C VAL A 259 7.61 1.76 12.71
N GLY A 260 6.65 2.61 12.40
CA GLY A 260 6.85 3.88 11.70
C GLY A 260 6.75 3.75 10.18
N PRO A 261 6.53 4.89 9.50
CA PRO A 261 6.21 4.91 8.06
C PRO A 261 7.35 4.41 7.18
N VAL A 262 8.59 4.85 7.42
CA VAL A 262 9.76 4.45 6.60
C VAL A 262 9.92 2.92 6.60
N ARG A 263 10.00 2.32 7.79
CA ARG A 263 10.15 0.85 7.91
C ARG A 263 8.95 0.11 7.33
N GLY A 264 7.73 0.59 7.58
CA GLY A 264 6.52 -0.03 7.04
C GLY A 264 6.55 -0.11 5.52
N VAL A 265 6.88 0.99 4.84
CA VAL A 265 6.94 1.03 3.37
C VAL A 265 8.12 0.23 2.81
N ILE A 266 9.27 0.18 3.51
CA ILE A 266 10.36 -0.72 3.08
C ILE A 266 9.93 -2.19 3.21
N LEU A 267 9.22 -2.56 4.29
CA LEU A 267 8.72 -3.93 4.48
C LEU A 267 7.68 -4.34 3.43
N SER A 268 6.96 -3.37 2.82
CA SER A 268 6.04 -3.69 1.72
C SER A 268 6.74 -4.19 0.46
N SER A 269 8.07 -4.06 0.35
CA SER A 269 8.85 -4.68 -0.74
C SER A 269 8.77 -6.21 -0.78
N LEU A 270 8.19 -6.85 0.24
CA LEU A 270 7.86 -8.29 0.20
C LEU A 270 6.72 -8.61 -0.81
N GLU A 271 5.94 -7.62 -1.22
CA GLU A 271 4.85 -7.77 -2.20
C GLU A 271 5.31 -8.40 -3.53
N PRO A 272 6.37 -7.92 -4.22
CA PRO A 272 6.86 -8.56 -5.44
C PRO A 272 7.24 -10.04 -5.26
N ILE A 273 7.86 -10.40 -4.12
CA ILE A 273 8.18 -11.80 -3.82
C ILE A 273 6.90 -12.63 -3.74
N SER A 274 5.93 -12.14 -2.97
CA SER A 274 4.68 -12.87 -2.79
C SER A 274 3.88 -12.96 -4.09
N ALA A 275 3.87 -11.91 -4.91
CA ALA A 275 3.24 -11.93 -6.24
C ALA A 275 3.90 -12.95 -7.18
N ALA A 276 5.24 -13.03 -7.20
CA ALA A 276 5.97 -14.02 -8.00
C ALA A 276 5.67 -15.45 -7.52
N LEU A 277 5.67 -15.70 -6.21
CA LEU A 277 5.37 -17.02 -5.64
C LEU A 277 3.92 -17.45 -5.86
N PHE A 278 2.95 -16.57 -5.65
CA PHE A 278 1.55 -16.87 -5.93
C PHE A 278 1.28 -17.00 -7.44
N GLY A 279 1.94 -16.18 -8.27
CA GLY A 279 1.87 -16.30 -9.72
C GLY A 279 2.41 -17.65 -10.22
N TRP A 280 3.53 -18.12 -9.66
CA TRP A 280 4.04 -19.45 -9.92
C TRP A 280 3.08 -20.55 -9.46
N ALA A 281 2.59 -20.47 -8.24
CA ALA A 281 1.77 -21.53 -7.64
C ALA A 281 0.34 -21.60 -8.22
N LEU A 282 -0.27 -20.47 -8.58
CA LEU A 282 -1.68 -20.39 -8.97
C LEU A 282 -1.88 -20.20 -10.48
N LEU A 283 -0.95 -19.54 -11.16
CA LEU A 283 -1.07 -19.22 -12.58
C LEU A 283 -0.06 -19.99 -13.47
N GLY A 284 0.85 -20.76 -12.86
CA GLY A 284 1.87 -21.50 -13.59
C GLY A 284 3.00 -20.63 -14.16
N ASN A 285 3.17 -19.40 -13.66
CA ASN A 285 4.27 -18.52 -14.07
C ASN A 285 5.60 -19.20 -13.75
N GLN A 286 6.63 -18.98 -14.57
CA GLN A 286 7.95 -19.54 -14.32
C GLN A 286 8.77 -18.61 -13.42
N LEU A 287 9.42 -19.20 -12.42
CA LEU A 287 10.43 -18.50 -11.62
C LEU A 287 11.78 -18.55 -12.30
N THR A 288 12.45 -17.43 -12.40
CA THR A 288 13.78 -17.29 -13.00
C THR A 288 14.87 -17.16 -11.94
N SER A 289 16.13 -17.25 -12.33
CA SER A 289 17.26 -16.95 -11.44
C SER A 289 17.24 -15.48 -10.94
N TRP A 290 16.67 -14.57 -11.72
CA TRP A 290 16.51 -13.18 -11.34
C TRP A 290 15.48 -13.00 -10.22
N ASP A 291 14.40 -13.79 -10.23
CA ASP A 291 13.43 -13.81 -9.13
C ASP A 291 14.11 -14.26 -7.83
N LEU A 292 14.94 -15.32 -7.89
CA LEU A 292 15.68 -15.81 -6.72
C LEU A 292 16.68 -14.77 -6.20
N ALA A 293 17.39 -14.07 -7.08
CA ALA A 293 18.28 -12.97 -6.70
C ALA A 293 17.51 -11.86 -6.00
N GLY A 294 16.37 -11.45 -6.56
CA GLY A 294 15.47 -10.45 -5.97
C GLY A 294 14.94 -10.89 -4.60
N PHE A 295 14.56 -12.15 -4.44
CA PHE A 295 14.12 -12.72 -3.16
C PHE A 295 15.20 -12.59 -2.08
N VAL A 296 16.44 -12.97 -2.39
CA VAL A 296 17.56 -12.84 -1.45
C VAL A 296 17.77 -11.38 -1.02
N LEU A 297 17.76 -10.44 -1.97
CA LEU A 297 17.94 -9.03 -1.67
C LEU A 297 16.82 -8.47 -0.77
N ILE A 298 15.56 -8.77 -1.09
CA ILE A 298 14.41 -8.28 -0.31
C ILE A 298 14.34 -8.94 1.07
N VAL A 299 14.61 -10.25 1.18
CA VAL A 299 14.67 -10.93 2.49
C VAL A 299 15.80 -10.34 3.34
N THR A 300 16.95 -10.05 2.73
CA THR A 300 18.07 -9.37 3.43
C THR A 300 17.62 -8.00 3.96
N THR A 301 16.82 -7.25 3.19
CA THR A 301 16.22 -5.98 3.65
C THR A 301 15.40 -6.16 4.92
N VAL A 302 14.54 -7.18 4.97
CA VAL A 302 13.70 -7.48 6.14
C VAL A 302 14.56 -7.82 7.36
N LEU A 303 15.61 -8.61 7.17
CA LEU A 303 16.54 -8.97 8.24
C LEU A 303 17.30 -7.74 8.77
N ILE A 304 17.85 -6.90 7.88
CA ILE A 304 18.53 -5.65 8.27
C ILE A 304 17.62 -4.79 9.14
N LEU A 305 16.37 -4.59 8.73
CA LEU A 305 15.41 -3.78 9.50
C LEU A 305 15.02 -4.43 10.84
N GLY A 306 14.99 -5.77 10.89
CA GLY A 306 14.70 -6.53 12.10
C GLY A 306 15.77 -6.35 13.18
N PHE A 307 17.02 -6.33 12.78
CA PHE A 307 18.16 -6.15 13.70
C PHE A 307 18.54 -4.69 13.96
N ALA A 308 18.13 -3.76 13.10
CA ALA A 308 18.46 -2.34 13.26
C ALA A 308 17.75 -1.73 14.47
N LYS A 309 18.55 -1.09 15.36
CA LYS A 309 18.01 -0.32 16.48
C LYS A 309 17.12 0.82 15.96
N GLN A 310 15.93 1.00 16.54
CA GLN A 310 15.14 2.20 16.27
C GLN A 310 15.89 3.40 16.87
N LYS A 311 16.38 4.32 16.02
CA LYS A 311 16.72 5.66 16.50
C LYS A 311 15.42 6.39 16.83
N GLN A 312 15.25 6.73 18.09
CA GLN A 312 14.14 7.53 18.60
C GLN A 312 14.18 8.96 18.03
#